data_c5003ff4e340104c259ea138d39db616
#
_entry.id   c5003ff4e340104c259ea138d39db616
#
_cell.length_a   1.000
_cell.length_b   1.000
_cell.length_c   1.000
_cell.angle_alpha   90.00
_cell.angle_beta   90.00
_cell.angle_gamma   90.00
#
_symmetry.space_group_name_H-M   'P 1'
#
loop_
_entity.id
_entity.type
_entity.pdbx_description
1 polymer ?
#
loop_
_entity_poly.entity_id
_entity_poly.type
_entity_poly.pdbx_seq_one_letter_code
_entity_poly.pdbx_strand_id
1 'polypeptide(L)'
;MAQLVLFDKARVAAWVAQEVGQGADWGSYYAMGVERDGQMIAGVVINNFNGANATAHIAIKRFTKAIIPLFQAVCDYAFNQCKLKRLTGMVPSNEPHIIAFDKHIGFEEEFIMKDGAPGADMHVLVMWPDKCRWLRKE
;
A
#
# COMPACT_ATOMS: atom_id res chain seq x y z
N MET A 1 -6.25 16.78 13.76
CA MET A 1 -6.53 16.74 12.32
C MET A 1 -5.55 15.84 11.62
N ALA A 2 -6.01 15.00 10.70
CA ALA A 2 -5.14 14.09 9.97
C ALA A 2 -4.40 14.83 8.86
N GLN A 3 -3.13 14.47 8.64
CA GLN A 3 -2.28 15.08 7.62
C GLN A 3 -1.59 14.01 6.79
N LEU A 4 -1.51 14.25 5.49
CA LEU A 4 -0.73 13.39 4.60
C LEU A 4 0.76 13.60 4.87
N VAL A 5 1.52 12.51 4.84
CA VAL A 5 2.97 12.51 4.97
C VAL A 5 3.52 11.99 3.64
N LEU A 6 3.87 12.92 2.76
CA LEU A 6 4.29 12.59 1.38
C LEU A 6 5.80 12.70 1.16
N PHE A 7 6.53 13.36 2.04
CA PHE A 7 7.94 13.68 1.83
C PHE A 7 8.82 13.28 3.02
N ASP A 8 8.41 12.23 3.74
CA ASP A 8 9.19 11.69 4.86
C ASP A 8 9.20 10.16 4.74
N LYS A 9 9.71 9.68 3.61
CA LYS A 9 9.61 8.27 3.28
C LYS A 9 10.31 7.35 4.28
N ALA A 10 11.43 7.79 4.86
CA ALA A 10 12.16 6.95 5.80
C ALA A 10 11.35 6.70 7.07
N ARG A 11 10.67 7.72 7.59
CA ARG A 11 9.84 7.58 8.77
C ARG A 11 8.62 6.69 8.49
N VAL A 12 7.97 6.91 7.35
CA VAL A 12 6.81 6.08 6.95
C VAL A 12 7.23 4.63 6.77
N ALA A 13 8.33 4.39 6.05
CA ALA A 13 8.81 3.04 5.78
C ALA A 13 9.19 2.29 7.05
N ALA A 14 9.82 2.96 8.01
CA ALA A 14 10.17 2.36 9.28
C ALA A 14 8.92 1.94 10.06
N TRP A 15 7.89 2.79 10.05
CA TRP A 15 6.63 2.49 10.72
C TRP A 15 5.89 1.33 10.04
N VAL A 16 5.83 1.31 8.71
CA VAL A 16 5.18 0.23 7.96
C VAL A 16 5.90 -1.10 8.23
N ALA A 17 7.25 -1.10 8.20
CA ALA A 17 8.03 -2.31 8.48
C ALA A 17 7.69 -2.89 9.86
N GLN A 18 7.54 -2.04 10.86
CA GLN A 18 7.18 -2.48 12.19
C GLN A 18 5.76 -3.07 12.22
N GLU A 19 4.80 -2.42 11.57
CA GLU A 19 3.41 -2.85 11.58
C GLU A 19 3.20 -4.16 10.82
N VAL A 20 3.91 -4.39 9.73
CA VAL A 20 3.78 -5.63 8.94
C VAL A 20 4.74 -6.73 9.41
N GLY A 21 5.57 -6.45 10.41
CA GLY A 21 6.49 -7.44 10.97
C GLY A 21 7.64 -7.80 10.03
N GLN A 22 8.04 -6.88 9.17
CA GLN A 22 9.11 -7.08 8.20
C GLN A 22 10.34 -6.27 8.57
N GLY A 23 11.52 -6.75 8.18
CA GLY A 23 12.74 -5.97 8.32
C GLY A 23 12.70 -4.73 7.45
N ALA A 24 13.44 -3.70 7.82
CA ALA A 24 13.38 -2.38 7.20
C ALA A 24 14.18 -2.26 5.89
N ASP A 25 14.61 -3.38 5.30
CA ASP A 25 15.36 -3.36 4.03
C ASP A 25 14.41 -3.43 2.85
N TRP A 26 13.97 -2.26 2.40
CA TRP A 26 13.02 -2.14 1.30
C TRP A 26 13.70 -2.05 -0.07
N GLY A 27 15.03 -1.91 -0.10
CA GLY A 27 15.75 -1.60 -1.34
C GLY A 27 15.41 -0.19 -1.81
N SER A 28 15.26 -0.02 -3.11
CA SER A 28 14.78 1.24 -3.67
C SER A 28 13.27 1.32 -3.49
N TYR A 29 12.81 2.39 -2.85
CA TYR A 29 11.40 2.49 -2.48
C TYR A 29 10.91 3.94 -2.44
N TYR A 30 9.59 4.10 -2.43
CA TYR A 30 8.95 5.33 -2.00
C TYR A 30 7.90 5.00 -0.93
N ALA A 31 7.56 5.96 -0.07
CA ALA A 31 6.59 5.73 0.98
C ALA A 31 5.79 6.97 1.27
N MET A 32 4.51 6.77 1.57
CA MET A 32 3.57 7.83 1.90
C MET A 32 2.69 7.36 3.04
N GLY A 33 2.22 8.28 3.86
CA GLY A 33 1.39 7.93 4.99
C GLY A 33 0.41 9.01 5.40
N VAL A 34 -0.32 8.72 6.45
CA VAL A 34 -1.23 9.65 7.13
C VAL A 34 -0.91 9.64 8.59
N GLU A 35 -0.80 10.82 9.18
CA GLU A 35 -0.63 10.95 10.62
C GLU A 35 -1.72 11.82 11.24
N ARG A 36 -1.96 11.59 12.54
CA ARG A 36 -2.83 12.43 13.34
C ARG A 36 -2.15 12.66 14.67
N ASP A 37 -1.99 13.94 15.05
CA ASP A 37 -1.33 14.33 16.29
C ASP A 37 0.08 13.73 16.40
N GLY A 38 0.80 13.70 15.27
CA GLY A 38 2.17 13.19 15.22
C GLY A 38 2.30 11.68 15.19
N GLN A 39 1.19 10.95 15.17
CA GLN A 39 1.21 9.48 15.15
C GLN A 39 0.69 8.95 13.82
N MET A 40 1.43 8.02 13.22
CA MET A 40 0.99 7.36 11.99
C MET A 40 -0.26 6.56 12.24
N ILE A 41 -1.24 6.67 11.32
CA ILE A 41 -2.45 5.86 11.34
C ILE A 41 -2.54 4.94 10.13
N ALA A 42 -1.83 5.25 9.06
CA ALA A 42 -1.73 4.38 7.88
C ALA A 42 -0.48 4.74 7.10
N GLY A 43 0.06 3.78 6.36
CA GLY A 43 1.22 4.01 5.52
C GLY A 43 1.32 2.99 4.41
N VAL A 44 1.97 3.37 3.31
CA VAL A 44 2.20 2.51 2.16
C VAL A 44 3.65 2.66 1.73
N VAL A 45 4.33 1.53 1.59
CA VAL A 45 5.66 1.46 0.99
C VAL A 45 5.52 0.82 -0.39
N ILE A 46 6.09 1.46 -1.39
CA ILE A 46 6.10 0.99 -2.77
C ILE A 46 7.54 0.67 -3.15
N ASN A 47 7.81 -0.56 -3.54
CA ASN A 47 9.15 -1.00 -3.92
C ASN A 47 9.10 -2.00 -5.07
N ASN A 48 10.25 -2.58 -5.40
CA ASN A 48 10.38 -3.58 -6.47
C ASN A 48 9.88 -3.07 -7.83
N PHE A 49 10.30 -1.83 -8.17
CA PHE A 49 9.94 -1.22 -9.45
C PHE A 49 10.65 -1.92 -10.60
N ASN A 50 9.91 -2.28 -11.64
CA ASN A 50 10.51 -2.86 -12.86
C ASN A 50 10.05 -2.15 -14.15
N GLY A 51 9.45 -0.97 -14.03
CA GLY A 51 8.94 -0.20 -15.16
C GLY A 51 7.51 -0.52 -15.55
N ALA A 52 6.99 -1.67 -15.15
CA ALA A 52 5.60 -2.07 -15.41
C ALA A 52 4.83 -2.30 -14.12
N ASN A 53 5.49 -2.81 -13.10
CA ASN A 53 4.89 -3.18 -11.83
C ASN A 53 5.73 -2.67 -10.67
N ALA A 54 5.09 -2.49 -9.53
CA ALA A 54 5.74 -2.31 -8.24
C ALA A 54 4.88 -3.01 -7.19
N THR A 55 5.45 -3.25 -6.01
CA THR A 55 4.75 -3.88 -4.90
C THR A 55 4.39 -2.83 -3.87
N ALA A 56 3.14 -2.82 -3.44
CA ALA A 56 2.64 -1.97 -2.37
C ALA A 56 2.53 -2.77 -1.08
N HIS A 57 3.14 -2.27 -0.01
CA HIS A 57 3.03 -2.82 1.33
C HIS A 57 2.20 -1.85 2.15
N ILE A 58 1.04 -2.29 2.60
CA ILE A 58 0.03 -1.42 3.20
C ILE A 58 -0.14 -1.77 4.67
N ALA A 59 -0.06 -0.78 5.53
CA ALA A 59 -0.34 -0.92 6.95
C ALA A 59 -1.38 0.12 7.35
N ILE A 60 -2.46 -0.33 7.99
CA ILE A 60 -3.55 0.56 8.43
C ILE A 60 -3.85 0.25 9.90
N LYS A 61 -3.63 1.23 10.75
CA LYS A 61 -3.93 1.11 12.17
C LYS A 61 -5.36 1.55 12.47
N ARG A 62 -5.87 2.54 11.73
CA ARG A 62 -7.23 3.04 11.87
C ARG A 62 -7.87 3.22 10.51
N PHE A 63 -9.03 2.60 10.32
CA PHE A 63 -9.82 2.76 9.10
C PHE A 63 -10.71 3.99 9.24
N THR A 64 -10.25 5.12 8.71
CA THR A 64 -10.98 6.38 8.72
C THR A 64 -11.01 6.98 7.33
N LYS A 65 -11.87 7.98 7.11
CA LYS A 65 -11.91 8.67 5.81
C LYS A 65 -10.61 9.37 5.48
N ALA A 66 -9.76 9.62 6.47
CA ALA A 66 -8.46 10.27 6.26
C ALA A 66 -7.50 9.43 5.42
N ILE A 67 -7.73 8.11 5.28
CA ILE A 67 -6.89 7.27 4.45
C ILE A 67 -7.22 7.36 2.96
N ILE A 68 -8.39 7.91 2.59
CA ILE A 68 -8.77 8.06 1.18
C ILE A 68 -7.79 8.96 0.42
N PRO A 69 -7.44 10.15 0.91
CA PRO A 69 -6.42 10.97 0.24
C PRO A 69 -5.07 10.28 0.10
N LEU A 70 -4.71 9.42 1.07
CA LEU A 70 -3.49 8.63 0.96
C LEU A 70 -3.52 7.73 -0.26
N PHE A 71 -4.61 7.00 -0.47
CA PHE A 71 -4.68 6.08 -1.60
C PHE A 71 -4.84 6.81 -2.93
N GLN A 72 -5.45 8.00 -2.94
CA GLN A 72 -5.41 8.86 -4.11
C GLN A 72 -3.97 9.25 -4.47
N ALA A 73 -3.16 9.61 -3.47
CA ALA A 73 -1.76 9.95 -3.69
C ALA A 73 -0.94 8.75 -4.15
N VAL A 74 -1.20 7.57 -3.59
CA VAL A 74 -0.51 6.33 -3.98
C VAL A 74 -0.81 5.99 -5.44
N CYS A 75 -2.08 6.03 -5.84
CA CYS A 75 -2.47 5.73 -7.21
C CYS A 75 -1.91 6.76 -8.18
N ASP A 76 -1.93 8.04 -7.81
CA ASP A 76 -1.37 9.09 -8.63
C ASP A 76 0.13 8.88 -8.85
N TYR A 77 0.85 8.58 -7.77
CA TYR A 77 2.28 8.31 -7.86
C TYR A 77 2.56 7.11 -8.75
N ALA A 78 1.88 5.99 -8.50
CA ALA A 78 2.14 4.75 -9.22
C ALA A 78 1.78 4.86 -10.71
N PHE A 79 0.61 5.41 -11.03
CA PHE A 79 0.05 5.33 -12.37
C PHE A 79 0.28 6.60 -13.21
N ASN A 80 0.25 7.77 -12.60
CA ASN A 80 0.48 9.03 -13.32
C ASN A 80 1.95 9.43 -13.34
N GLN A 81 2.65 9.31 -12.21
CA GLN A 81 4.06 9.71 -12.16
C GLN A 81 5.00 8.61 -12.61
N CYS A 82 4.86 7.39 -12.08
CA CYS A 82 5.73 6.27 -12.43
C CYS A 82 5.29 5.54 -13.70
N LYS A 83 4.08 5.83 -14.20
CA LYS A 83 3.54 5.21 -15.41
C LYS A 83 3.47 3.69 -15.35
N LEU A 84 3.24 3.15 -14.16
CA LEU A 84 3.12 1.70 -13.99
C LEU A 84 1.85 1.19 -14.65
N LYS A 85 1.90 -0.05 -15.12
CA LYS A 85 0.75 -0.72 -15.72
C LYS A 85 -0.11 -1.41 -14.68
N ARG A 86 0.51 -1.77 -13.55
CA ARG A 86 -0.18 -2.41 -12.44
C ARG A 86 0.54 -2.11 -11.14
N LEU A 87 -0.16 -2.30 -10.03
CA LEU A 87 0.42 -2.23 -8.69
C LEU A 87 0.04 -3.53 -7.97
N THR A 88 1.01 -4.22 -7.42
CA THR A 88 0.79 -5.49 -6.73
C THR A 88 0.75 -5.27 -5.23
N GLY A 89 -0.29 -5.78 -4.57
CA GLY A 89 -0.36 -5.81 -3.11
C GLY A 89 -0.18 -7.23 -2.61
N MET A 90 0.53 -7.40 -1.50
CA MET A 90 0.74 -8.70 -0.88
C MET A 90 0.29 -8.63 0.57
N VAL A 91 -0.74 -9.42 0.92
CA VAL A 91 -1.37 -9.36 2.24
C VAL A 91 -1.50 -10.77 2.81
N PRO A 92 -0.98 -11.03 4.03
CA PRO A 92 -1.16 -12.34 4.64
C PRO A 92 -2.63 -12.64 4.93
N SER A 93 -2.99 -13.92 4.86
CA SER A 93 -4.36 -14.38 5.08
C SER A 93 -4.86 -14.12 6.49
N ASN A 94 -3.96 -13.89 7.46
CA ASN A 94 -4.34 -13.55 8.82
C ASN A 94 -4.61 -12.06 9.01
N GLU A 95 -4.66 -11.28 7.91
CA GLU A 95 -5.03 -9.87 7.92
C GLU A 95 -6.28 -9.64 7.04
N PRO A 96 -7.43 -10.27 7.39
CA PRO A 96 -8.61 -10.23 6.54
C PRO A 96 -9.19 -8.81 6.37
N HIS A 97 -8.99 -7.92 7.35
CA HIS A 97 -9.47 -6.54 7.25
C HIS A 97 -8.73 -5.77 6.17
N ILE A 98 -7.42 -6.00 6.03
CA ILE A 98 -6.60 -5.35 5.01
C ILE A 98 -7.01 -5.88 3.64
N ILE A 99 -7.18 -7.20 3.50
CA ILE A 99 -7.61 -7.80 2.23
C ILE A 99 -8.95 -7.21 1.79
N ALA A 100 -9.92 -7.13 2.71
CA ALA A 100 -11.24 -6.59 2.41
C ALA A 100 -11.16 -5.11 2.01
N PHE A 101 -10.34 -4.33 2.72
CA PHE A 101 -10.16 -2.93 2.41
C PHE A 101 -9.50 -2.75 1.04
N ASP A 102 -8.46 -3.51 0.74
CA ASP A 102 -7.77 -3.42 -0.54
C ASP A 102 -8.72 -3.72 -1.69
N LYS A 103 -9.56 -4.74 -1.54
CA LYS A 103 -10.59 -5.06 -2.55
C LYS A 103 -11.59 -3.92 -2.69
N HIS A 104 -11.96 -3.29 -1.60
CA HIS A 104 -12.89 -2.16 -1.63
C HIS A 104 -12.33 -0.98 -2.43
N ILE A 105 -11.04 -0.72 -2.36
CA ILE A 105 -10.43 0.40 -3.08
C ILE A 105 -10.08 0.07 -4.52
N GLY A 106 -10.23 -1.18 -4.95
CA GLY A 106 -10.07 -1.56 -6.35
C GLY A 106 -9.08 -2.68 -6.63
N PHE A 107 -8.38 -3.19 -5.63
CA PHE A 107 -7.54 -4.37 -5.83
C PHE A 107 -8.39 -5.60 -6.11
N GLU A 108 -7.90 -6.46 -6.99
CA GLU A 108 -8.52 -7.75 -7.30
C GLU A 108 -7.55 -8.86 -6.91
N GLU A 109 -8.08 -9.97 -6.42
CA GLU A 109 -7.25 -11.10 -6.07
C GLU A 109 -6.76 -11.79 -7.34
N GLU A 110 -5.44 -11.91 -7.49
CA GLU A 110 -4.85 -12.57 -8.64
C GLU A 110 -4.58 -14.03 -8.34
N PHE A 111 -4.02 -14.33 -7.18
CA PHE A 111 -3.86 -15.71 -6.71
C PHE A 111 -3.50 -15.72 -5.22
N ILE A 112 -3.56 -16.91 -4.60
CA ILE A 112 -3.16 -17.12 -3.22
C ILE A 112 -1.91 -18.00 -3.24
N MET A 113 -0.84 -17.46 -2.63
CA MET A 113 0.41 -18.18 -2.49
C MET A 113 0.35 -18.99 -1.19
N LYS A 114 0.16 -20.29 -1.33
CA LYS A 114 0.05 -21.19 -0.16
C LYS A 114 1.35 -21.14 0.64
N ASP A 115 1.22 -20.98 1.95
CA ASP A 115 2.36 -20.87 2.88
C ASP A 115 3.31 -19.73 2.52
N GLY A 116 2.80 -18.70 1.85
CA GLY A 116 3.61 -17.59 1.38
C GLY A 116 3.92 -16.53 2.43
N ALA A 117 3.37 -16.65 3.63
CA ALA A 117 3.64 -15.75 4.75
C ALA A 117 3.94 -16.57 6.00
N PRO A 118 4.66 -16.02 6.99
CA PRO A 118 4.91 -16.75 8.23
C PRO A 118 3.59 -17.13 8.93
N GLY A 119 3.32 -18.43 9.01
CA GLY A 119 2.12 -18.95 9.65
C GLY A 119 0.81 -18.68 8.92
N ALA A 120 0.87 -18.30 7.63
CA ALA A 120 -0.31 -17.94 6.86
C ALA A 120 -0.05 -18.09 5.37
N ASP A 121 -1.11 -18.03 4.57
CA ASP A 121 -0.98 -17.88 3.11
C ASP A 121 -0.78 -16.42 2.76
N MET A 122 -0.30 -16.15 1.56
CA MET A 122 -0.13 -14.79 1.07
C MET A 122 -1.12 -14.54 -0.07
N HIS A 123 -2.01 -13.58 0.12
CA HIS A 123 -2.89 -13.11 -0.96
C HIS A 123 -2.15 -12.14 -1.84
N VAL A 124 -2.09 -12.42 -3.13
CA VAL A 124 -1.49 -11.51 -4.12
C VAL A 124 -2.63 -10.81 -4.83
N LEU A 125 -2.69 -9.51 -4.63
CA LEU A 125 -3.74 -8.65 -5.15
C LEU A 125 -3.13 -7.73 -6.20
N VAL A 126 -3.96 -7.29 -7.16
CA VAL A 126 -3.50 -6.42 -8.23
C VAL A 126 -4.46 -5.24 -8.40
N MET A 127 -3.90 -4.06 -8.60
CA MET A 127 -4.62 -2.86 -8.97
C MET A 127 -4.18 -2.45 -10.38
N TRP A 128 -5.13 -2.30 -11.30
CA TRP A 128 -4.88 -1.69 -12.59
C TRP A 128 -5.39 -0.25 -12.59
N PRO A 129 -4.81 0.65 -13.42
CA PRO A 129 -5.20 2.07 -13.40
C PRO A 129 -6.69 2.30 -13.65
N ASP A 130 -7.31 1.51 -14.53
CA ASP A 130 -8.74 1.66 -14.86
C ASP A 130 -9.67 1.13 -13.76
N LYS A 131 -9.12 0.44 -12.75
CA LYS A 131 -9.89 -0.11 -11.64
C LYS A 131 -9.72 0.68 -10.35
N CYS A 132 -8.78 1.63 -10.31
CA CYS A 132 -8.59 2.45 -9.12
C CYS A 132 -9.72 3.46 -9.00
N ARG A 133 -10.52 3.34 -7.93
CA ARG A 133 -11.72 4.17 -7.74
C ARG A 133 -11.40 5.65 -7.58
N TRP A 134 -10.22 5.96 -7.07
CA TRP A 134 -9.88 7.32 -6.70
C TRP A 134 -8.74 7.92 -7.52
N LEU A 135 -8.36 7.25 -8.60
CA LEU A 135 -7.34 7.79 -9.49
C LEU A 135 -7.90 8.97 -10.27
N ARG A 136 -7.24 10.11 -10.13
CA ARG A 136 -7.59 11.27 -10.93
C ARG A 136 -7.03 11.09 -12.33
N LYS A 137 -7.92 11.08 -13.30
CA LYS A 137 -7.52 11.00 -14.71
C LYS A 137 -7.22 12.42 -15.19
N GLU A 138 -6.02 12.59 -15.71
CA GLU A 138 -5.61 13.85 -16.32
C GLU A 138 -5.87 13.84 -17.80
#